data_02aa6bdea8a4fb480fbcff85835a62fd
#
_entry.id   02aa6bdea8a4fb480fbcff85835a62fd
#
_cell.length_a   1.000
_cell.length_b   1.000
_cell.length_c   1.000
_cell.angle_alpha   90.00
_cell.angle_beta   90.00
_cell.angle_gamma   90.00
#
_symmetry.space_group_name_H-M   'P 1'
#
loop_
_entity.id
_entity.type
_entity.pdbx_description
1 polymer ?
#
loop_
_entity_poly.entity_id
_entity_poly.type
_entity_poly.pdbx_seq_one_letter_code
_entity_poly.pdbx_strand_id
1 'polypeptide(L)' 'MSVTNEEIIEEILYEAGEYGLLSEVIDTARKIMLEDPKIDRVSAYEQAFSEWVK' A
#
# COMPACT_ATOMS: atom_id res chain seq x y z
N MET A 1 -2.57 9.93 -20.83
CA MET A 1 -1.43 9.23 -20.22
C MET A 1 -1.91 8.39 -19.05
N SER A 2 -1.57 7.12 -19.01
CA SER A 2 -2.03 6.26 -17.93
C SER A 2 -1.08 6.35 -16.74
N VAL A 3 -1.66 6.30 -15.54
CA VAL A 3 -0.90 6.28 -14.30
C VAL A 3 -0.36 4.86 -14.12
N THR A 4 0.90 4.72 -13.80
CA THR A 4 1.51 3.40 -13.58
C THR A 4 1.18 2.88 -12.18
N ASN A 5 1.28 1.58 -11.98
CA ASN A 5 1.10 0.97 -10.66
C ASN A 5 2.09 1.55 -9.64
N GLU A 6 3.31 1.83 -10.09
CA GLU A 6 4.33 2.44 -9.23
C GLU A 6 3.90 3.82 -8.74
N GLU A 7 3.31 4.61 -9.60
CA GLU A 7 2.83 5.95 -9.23
C GLU A 7 1.70 5.86 -8.21
N ILE A 8 0.79 4.91 -8.37
CA ILE A 8 -0.30 4.70 -7.42
C ILE A 8 0.24 4.31 -6.05
N ILE A 9 1.20 3.40 -6.03
CA ILE A 9 1.85 2.96 -4.77
C ILE A 9 2.57 4.13 -4.11
N GLU A 10 3.28 4.95 -4.89
CA GLU A 10 3.97 6.12 -4.36
C GLU A 10 3.00 7.10 -3.70
N GLU A 11 1.84 7.32 -4.30
CA GLU A 11 0.81 8.18 -3.71
C GLU A 11 0.28 7.63 -2.40
N ILE A 12 0.04 6.32 -2.33
CA ILE A 12 -0.40 5.66 -1.11
C ILE A 12 0.64 5.83 -0.01
N LEU A 13 1.91 5.61 -0.34
CA LEU A 13 3.00 5.73 0.63
C LEU A 13 3.20 7.17 1.08
N TYR A 14 3.03 8.11 0.19
CA TYR A 14 3.12 9.53 0.50
C TYR A 14 2.04 9.91 1.53
N GLU A 15 0.81 9.49 1.29
CA GLU A 15 -0.29 9.75 2.22
C GLU A 15 -0.08 9.04 3.56
N ALA A 16 0.39 7.81 3.53
CA ALA A 16 0.70 7.06 4.75
C ALA A 16 1.75 7.79 5.59
N GLY A 17 2.74 8.36 4.93
CA GLY A 17 3.77 9.16 5.59
C GLY A 17 3.21 10.40 6.25
N GLU A 18 2.21 11.03 5.65
CA GLU A 18 1.55 12.19 6.23
C GLU A 18 0.80 11.86 7.52
N TYR A 19 0.30 10.63 7.65
CA TYR A 19 -0.33 10.16 8.88
C TYR A 19 0.67 9.56 9.88
N GLY A 20 1.95 9.52 9.53
CA GLY A 20 2.98 8.89 10.36
C GLY A 20 2.88 7.37 10.38
N LEU A 21 2.31 6.79 9.33
CA LEU A 21 2.05 5.34 9.25
C LEU A 21 2.79 4.65 8.10
N LEU A 22 3.86 5.25 7.62
CA LEU A 22 4.58 4.72 6.45
C LEU A 22 5.09 3.29 6.67
N SER A 23 5.78 3.06 7.77
CA SER A 23 6.31 1.72 8.09
C SER A 23 5.20 0.71 8.27
N GLU A 24 4.14 1.12 8.97
CA GLU A 24 3.00 0.26 9.25
C GLU A 24 2.32 -0.20 7.96
N VAL A 25 2.11 0.71 7.03
CA VAL A 25 1.48 0.39 5.76
C VAL A 25 2.38 -0.53 4.92
N ILE A 26 3.67 -0.24 4.87
CA ILE A 26 4.62 -1.08 4.13
C ILE A 26 4.64 -2.49 4.70
N ASP A 27 4.75 -2.62 6.01
CA ASP A 27 4.81 -3.93 6.67
C ASP A 27 3.52 -4.73 6.44
N THR A 28 2.38 -4.08 6.54
CA THR A 28 1.08 -4.71 6.32
C THR A 28 0.93 -5.15 4.86
N ALA A 29 1.34 -4.32 3.91
CA ALA A 29 1.29 -4.68 2.49
C ALA A 29 2.16 -5.90 2.19
N ARG A 30 3.36 -5.96 2.79
CA ARG A 30 4.24 -7.13 2.64
C ARG A 30 3.62 -8.39 3.19
N LYS A 31 2.97 -8.31 4.34
CA LYS A 31 2.25 -9.43 4.93
C LYS A 31 1.14 -9.93 4.02
N ILE A 32 0.36 -9.00 3.48
CA ILE A 32 -0.72 -9.32 2.56
C ILE A 32 -0.16 -10.06 1.33
N MET A 33 0.93 -9.58 0.78
CA MET A 33 1.55 -10.20 -0.40
C MET A 33 2.12 -11.59 -0.09
N LEU A 34 2.60 -11.81 1.13
CA LEU A 34 3.07 -13.13 1.55
C LEU A 34 1.93 -14.12 1.73
N GLU A 35 0.82 -13.65 2.26
CA GLU A 35 -0.36 -14.50 2.50
C GLU A 35 -1.14 -14.77 1.22
N ASP A 36 -1.10 -13.85 0.28
CA ASP A 36 -1.79 -13.99 -1.00
C ASP A 36 -0.82 -13.68 -2.14
N PRO A 37 -0.04 -14.67 -2.60
CA PRO A 37 0.96 -14.44 -3.66
C PRO A 37 0.36 -14.01 -5.00
N LYS A 38 -0.95 -14.12 -5.17
CA LYS A 38 -1.63 -13.75 -6.41
C LYS A 38 -2.11 -12.30 -6.41
N ILE A 39 -2.09 -11.64 -5.25
CA ILE A 39 -2.55 -10.25 -5.17
C ILE A 39 -1.55 -9.33 -5.89
N ASP A 40 -2.05 -8.34 -6.59
CA ASP A 40 -1.16 -7.36 -7.20
C ASP A 40 -0.70 -6.34 -6.15
N ARG A 41 0.42 -5.69 -6.41
CA ARG A 41 1.03 -4.77 -5.45
C ARG A 41 0.13 -3.60 -5.09
N VAL A 42 -0.56 -3.03 -6.08
CA VAL A 42 -1.46 -1.90 -5.83
C VAL A 42 -2.56 -2.32 -4.86
N SER A 43 -3.19 -3.46 -5.10
CA SER A 43 -4.25 -3.95 -4.20
C SER A 43 -3.75 -4.20 -2.80
N ALA A 44 -2.55 -4.77 -2.67
CA ALA A 44 -1.94 -5.00 -1.35
C ALA A 44 -1.72 -3.71 -0.59
N TYR A 45 -1.18 -2.69 -1.25
CA TYR A 45 -0.93 -1.40 -0.62
C TYR A 45 -2.23 -0.65 -0.32
N GLU A 46 -3.23 -0.78 -1.17
CA GLU A 46 -4.54 -0.18 -0.92
C GLU A 46 -5.22 -0.80 0.30
N GLN A 47 -5.17 -2.12 0.41
CA GLN A 47 -5.72 -2.82 1.57
C GLN A 47 -4.98 -2.45 2.85
N ALA A 48 -3.66 -2.39 2.79
CA ALA A 48 -2.84 -2.02 3.92
C ALA A 48 -3.16 -0.62 4.40
N PHE A 49 -3.27 0.32 3.48
CA PHE A 49 -3.60 1.70 3.79
C PHE A 49 -4.98 1.78 4.45
N SER A 50 -5.95 1.07 3.91
CA SER A 50 -7.32 1.05 4.42
C SER A 50 -7.42 0.46 5.84
N GLU A 51 -6.53 -0.46 6.20
CA GLU A 51 -6.48 -1.04 7.55
C GLU A 51 -6.00 -0.04 8.60
N TRP A 52 -5.07 0.82 8.23
CA TRP A 52 -4.47 1.79 9.15
C TRP A 52 -5.18 3.14 9.14
N VAL A 53 -5.67 3.55 8.00
CA VAL A 53 -6.36 4.86 7.84
C VAL A 53 -7.86 4.61 7.68
N LYS A 54 -8.58 4.77 8.71
CA LYS A 54 -10.03 4.53 8.74
C LYS A 54 -10.81 5.79 9.04
#